data_f35e7e7bce2438345ec12bb167c70e3a
#
_entry.id   f35e7e7bce2438345ec12bb167c70e3a
#
_cell.length_a   1.000
_cell.length_b   1.000
_cell.length_c   1.000
_cell.angle_alpha   90.00
_cell.angle_beta   90.00
_cell.angle_gamma   90.00
#
_symmetry.space_group_name_H-M   'P 1'
#
loop_
_entity.id
_entity.type
_entity.pdbx_description
1 polymer ?
#
loop_
_entity_poly.entity_id
_entity_poly.type
_entity_poly.pdbx_seq_one_letter_code
_entity_poly.pdbx_strand_id
1 'polypeptide(L)'
;MTNDPRATLSRAAKSGYVATMRGIAWGLNKTSVADWLSRRHHRGRGYHWASSLMAIHDIDGLIALDVPWWTYDAIEVVDAFLKTRPARVFEYGAGASTIWAARRSASVTSVEHDADWYARVLERVQGQTNICPVDLRLAPASNAKDVALSDPIYLSQKQDMRGLNFTSYASEIDKADGSYDLIIIDGRARQACLRHAANRLSPGGMIVFDNSKRARYREAISESGLSVKRCPGLTPSLPYPDETSILTAHT
;
A
#
# COMPACT_ATOMS: atom_id res chain seq x y z
N MET A 1 15.12 -16.54 22.99
CA MET A 1 15.16 -15.81 21.72
C MET A 1 15.49 -16.83 20.63
N THR A 2 14.50 -17.49 20.07
CA THR A 2 14.71 -18.45 18.97
C THR A 2 14.71 -17.67 17.66
N ASN A 3 15.91 -17.52 17.08
CA ASN A 3 16.03 -17.06 15.70
C ASN A 3 15.37 -18.11 14.78
N ASP A 4 14.22 -17.77 14.21
CA ASP A 4 13.60 -18.60 13.18
C ASP A 4 14.49 -18.53 11.91
N PRO A 5 15.17 -19.62 11.56
CA PRO A 5 16.08 -19.64 10.41
C PRO A 5 15.35 -19.38 9.08
N ARG A 6 14.04 -19.69 8.99
CA ARG A 6 13.22 -19.44 7.80
C ARG A 6 12.96 -17.94 7.58
N ALA A 7 12.80 -17.16 8.66
CA ALA A 7 12.63 -15.71 8.58
C ALA A 7 13.93 -15.00 8.19
N THR A 8 15.07 -15.53 8.60
CA THR A 8 16.40 -14.99 8.26
C THR A 8 16.74 -15.30 6.79
N LEU A 9 16.48 -16.52 6.32
CA LEU A 9 16.63 -16.91 4.90
C LEU A 9 15.72 -16.07 3.98
N SER A 10 14.47 -15.80 4.40
CA SER A 10 13.54 -14.96 3.62
C SER A 10 14.02 -13.51 3.49
N ARG A 11 14.69 -12.95 4.51
CA ARG A 11 15.28 -11.61 4.46
C ARG A 11 16.53 -11.56 3.58
N ALA A 12 17.43 -12.50 3.75
CA ALA A 12 18.62 -12.60 2.93
C ALA A 12 18.27 -12.81 1.44
N ALA A 13 17.25 -13.64 1.16
CA ALA A 13 16.75 -13.84 -0.20
C ALA A 13 16.13 -12.57 -0.79
N LYS A 14 15.35 -11.79 0.02
CA LYS A 14 14.79 -10.52 -0.43
C LYS A 14 15.85 -9.45 -0.66
N SER A 15 16.82 -9.30 0.26
CA SER A 15 17.90 -8.31 0.08
C SER A 15 18.81 -8.70 -1.07
N GLY A 16 19.14 -9.98 -1.25
CA GLY A 16 19.86 -10.48 -2.39
C GLY A 16 19.14 -10.23 -3.71
N TYR A 17 17.82 -10.51 -3.75
CA TYR A 17 16.99 -10.23 -4.92
C TYR A 17 16.98 -8.71 -5.26
N VAL A 18 16.75 -7.85 -4.26
CA VAL A 18 16.75 -6.38 -4.47
C VAL A 18 18.12 -5.90 -4.98
N ALA A 19 19.22 -6.38 -4.39
CA ALA A 19 20.58 -6.03 -4.84
C ALA A 19 20.84 -6.51 -6.28
N THR A 20 20.42 -7.74 -6.60
CA THR A 20 20.53 -8.31 -7.95
C THR A 20 19.71 -7.52 -8.96
N MET A 21 18.46 -7.20 -8.64
CA MET A 21 17.59 -6.41 -9.53
C MET A 21 18.08 -4.98 -9.71
N ARG A 22 18.63 -4.34 -8.68
CA ARG A 22 19.30 -3.03 -8.81
C ARG A 22 20.55 -3.12 -9.68
N GLY A 23 21.34 -4.17 -9.56
CA GLY A 23 22.49 -4.42 -10.44
C GLY A 23 22.07 -4.64 -11.89
N ILE A 24 21.03 -5.43 -12.13
CA ILE A 24 20.44 -5.65 -13.45
C ILE A 24 19.87 -4.34 -14.00
N ALA A 25 19.11 -3.57 -13.21
CA ALA A 25 18.58 -2.27 -13.60
C ALA A 25 19.71 -1.29 -13.98
N TRP A 26 20.78 -1.24 -13.19
CA TRP A 26 21.95 -0.42 -13.50
C TRP A 26 22.62 -0.85 -14.80
N GLY A 27 22.77 -2.16 -15.02
CA GLY A 27 23.31 -2.71 -16.28
C GLY A 27 22.41 -2.44 -17.48
N LEU A 28 21.08 -2.63 -17.32
CA LEU A 28 20.10 -2.41 -18.38
C LEU A 28 19.93 -0.92 -18.71
N ASN A 29 20.03 -0.01 -17.73
CA ASN A 29 20.03 1.43 -17.96
C ASN A 29 21.18 1.92 -18.84
N LYS A 30 22.25 1.13 -18.99
CA LYS A 30 23.33 1.37 -19.96
C LYS A 30 23.08 0.75 -21.33
N THR A 31 21.96 0.05 -21.50
CA THR A 31 21.61 -0.64 -22.75
C THR A 31 20.33 -0.06 -23.33
N SER A 32 20.15 -0.21 -24.65
CA SER A 32 18.93 0.16 -25.36
C SER A 32 17.67 -0.62 -24.92
N VAL A 33 17.81 -1.63 -24.05
CA VAL A 33 16.68 -2.47 -23.56
C VAL A 33 15.80 -1.69 -22.59
N ALA A 34 16.39 -0.92 -21.65
CA ALA A 34 15.62 -0.07 -20.73
C ALA A 34 14.81 0.97 -21.48
N ASP A 35 15.43 1.64 -22.44
CA ASP A 35 14.77 2.60 -23.32
C ASP A 35 13.70 1.95 -24.20
N TRP A 36 13.94 0.72 -24.64
CA TRP A 36 12.98 -0.04 -25.42
C TRP A 36 11.75 -0.43 -24.60
N LEU A 37 11.93 -0.86 -23.34
CA LEU A 37 10.87 -1.16 -22.39
C LEU A 37 10.10 0.10 -21.98
N SER A 38 10.79 1.19 -21.66
CA SER A 38 10.18 2.46 -21.25
C SER A 38 9.31 3.06 -22.35
N ARG A 39 9.68 2.89 -23.62
CA ARG A 39 8.85 3.31 -24.77
C ARG A 39 7.64 2.43 -25.03
N ARG A 40 7.56 1.24 -24.43
CA ARG A 40 6.51 0.24 -24.66
C ARG A 40 5.67 -0.11 -23.45
N HIS A 41 5.95 0.47 -22.28
CA HIS A 41 5.21 0.15 -21.05
C HIS A 41 3.69 0.35 -21.19
N HIS A 42 3.24 1.30 -22.02
CA HIS A 42 1.83 1.56 -22.32
C HIS A 42 1.19 0.59 -23.33
N ARG A 43 1.96 -0.33 -23.96
CA ARG A 43 1.44 -1.28 -24.97
C ARG A 43 0.74 -2.50 -24.37
N GLY A 44 0.81 -2.69 -23.05
CA GLY A 44 0.12 -3.78 -22.37
C GLY A 44 0.74 -4.10 -21.01
N ARG A 45 -0.05 -4.78 -20.18
CA ARG A 45 0.27 -5.12 -18.80
C ARG A 45 1.62 -5.82 -18.64
N GLY A 46 1.98 -6.74 -19.55
CA GLY A 46 3.26 -7.45 -19.49
C GLY A 46 4.48 -6.54 -19.69
N TYR A 47 4.43 -5.60 -20.64
CA TYR A 47 5.49 -4.61 -20.85
C TYR A 47 5.59 -3.65 -19.67
N HIS A 48 4.46 -3.24 -19.13
CA HIS A 48 4.41 -2.37 -17.96
C HIS A 48 5.01 -3.06 -16.74
N TRP A 49 4.63 -4.31 -16.48
CA TRP A 49 5.21 -5.11 -15.41
C TRP A 49 6.72 -5.29 -15.57
N ALA A 50 7.20 -5.65 -16.76
CA ALA A 50 8.63 -5.79 -17.02
C ALA A 50 9.41 -4.49 -16.78
N SER A 51 8.84 -3.34 -17.19
CA SER A 51 9.42 -2.02 -16.89
C SER A 51 9.44 -1.72 -15.39
N SER A 52 8.38 -2.10 -14.67
CA SER A 52 8.26 -1.85 -13.23
C SER A 52 9.24 -2.65 -12.38
N LEU A 53 9.77 -3.78 -12.87
CA LEU A 53 10.77 -4.57 -12.15
C LEU A 53 12.07 -3.78 -11.91
N MET A 54 12.34 -2.76 -12.72
CA MET A 54 13.48 -1.86 -12.53
C MET A 54 13.23 -0.82 -11.42
N ALA A 55 11.97 -0.55 -11.08
CA ALA A 55 11.56 0.40 -10.04
C ALA A 55 11.33 -0.27 -8.66
N ILE A 56 12.02 -1.37 -8.38
CA ILE A 56 11.85 -2.10 -7.13
C ILE A 56 12.32 -1.29 -5.92
N HIS A 57 11.43 -1.07 -4.95
CA HIS A 57 11.63 -0.19 -3.79
C HIS A 57 12.07 1.24 -4.17
N ASP A 58 11.72 1.69 -5.37
CA ASP A 58 11.94 3.04 -5.86
C ASP A 58 10.60 3.77 -5.99
N ILE A 59 10.35 4.69 -5.05
CA ILE A 59 9.12 5.48 -5.04
C ILE A 59 9.02 6.35 -6.29
N ASP A 60 10.15 6.91 -6.74
CA ASP A 60 10.18 7.81 -7.90
C ASP A 60 9.88 7.05 -9.18
N GLY A 61 10.41 5.83 -9.30
CA GLY A 61 10.09 4.93 -10.42
C GLY A 61 8.62 4.52 -10.46
N LEU A 62 7.99 4.25 -9.32
CA LEU A 62 6.55 3.94 -9.26
C LEU A 62 5.67 5.15 -9.57
N ILE A 63 6.07 6.34 -9.11
CA ILE A 63 5.39 7.61 -9.43
C ILE A 63 5.46 7.90 -10.94
N ALA A 64 6.63 7.66 -11.56
CA ALA A 64 6.83 7.86 -13.00
C ALA A 64 6.03 6.85 -13.84
N LEU A 65 5.87 5.60 -13.35
CA LEU A 65 5.03 4.57 -13.98
C LEU A 65 3.54 4.76 -13.70
N ASP A 66 3.18 5.71 -12.84
CA ASP A 66 1.80 6.01 -12.42
C ASP A 66 1.05 4.77 -11.91
N VAL A 67 1.67 4.02 -11.01
CA VAL A 67 1.07 2.81 -10.39
C VAL A 67 1.30 2.76 -8.89
N PRO A 68 0.30 2.28 -8.13
CA PRO A 68 0.47 1.84 -6.75
C PRO A 68 1.09 0.42 -6.71
N TRP A 69 1.43 -0.03 -5.52
CA TRP A 69 2.07 -1.33 -5.31
C TRP A 69 1.06 -2.46 -5.03
N TRP A 70 -0.03 -2.49 -5.81
CA TRP A 70 -1.09 -3.50 -5.73
C TRP A 70 -1.10 -4.38 -6.96
N THR A 71 -1.91 -5.45 -6.94
CA THR A 71 -2.08 -6.26 -8.15
C THR A 71 -2.76 -5.45 -9.27
N TYR A 72 -2.39 -5.72 -10.52
CA TYR A 72 -2.96 -4.99 -11.67
C TYR A 72 -4.48 -5.09 -11.75
N ASP A 73 -5.07 -6.25 -11.39
CA ASP A 73 -6.52 -6.41 -11.38
C ASP A 73 -7.19 -5.50 -10.34
N ALA A 74 -6.57 -5.30 -9.16
CA ALA A 74 -7.05 -4.35 -8.17
C ALA A 74 -6.91 -2.91 -8.64
N ILE A 75 -5.77 -2.56 -9.27
CA ILE A 75 -5.53 -1.22 -9.84
C ILE A 75 -6.62 -0.87 -10.84
N GLU A 76 -6.97 -1.78 -11.78
CA GLU A 76 -8.01 -1.55 -12.78
C GLU A 76 -9.39 -1.32 -12.15
N VAL A 77 -9.73 -2.09 -11.11
CA VAL A 77 -11.01 -1.92 -10.39
C VAL A 77 -11.08 -0.55 -9.71
N VAL A 78 -10.00 -0.16 -9.02
CA VAL A 78 -9.96 1.12 -8.29
C VAL A 78 -9.90 2.31 -9.26
N ASP A 79 -9.13 2.22 -10.34
CA ASP A 79 -9.05 3.27 -11.37
C ASP A 79 -10.41 3.49 -12.03
N ALA A 80 -11.13 2.41 -12.37
CA ALA A 80 -12.49 2.50 -12.90
C ALA A 80 -13.45 3.17 -11.89
N PHE A 81 -13.35 2.83 -10.61
CA PHE A 81 -14.17 3.42 -9.55
C PHE A 81 -13.92 4.92 -9.40
N LEU A 82 -12.65 5.35 -9.33
CA LEU A 82 -12.27 6.74 -9.17
C LEU A 82 -12.68 7.63 -10.36
N LYS A 83 -12.85 7.06 -11.54
CA LYS A 83 -13.40 7.75 -12.73
C LYS A 83 -14.89 8.06 -12.63
N THR A 84 -15.62 7.40 -11.73
CA THR A 84 -17.07 7.58 -11.62
C THR A 84 -17.50 8.69 -10.68
N ARG A 85 -16.61 9.19 -9.81
CA ARG A 85 -16.93 10.17 -8.77
C ARG A 85 -15.72 10.94 -8.26
N PRO A 86 -15.90 12.18 -7.75
CA PRO A 86 -14.85 12.91 -7.03
C PRO A 86 -14.68 12.30 -5.62
N ALA A 87 -13.91 11.22 -5.50
CA ALA A 87 -13.80 10.43 -4.28
C ALA A 87 -13.01 11.14 -3.18
N ARG A 88 -13.45 10.98 -1.92
CA ARG A 88 -12.62 11.20 -0.73
C ARG A 88 -11.87 9.92 -0.42
N VAL A 89 -10.56 10.01 -0.32
CA VAL A 89 -9.68 8.86 -0.09
C VAL A 89 -9.02 8.94 1.28
N PHE A 90 -9.00 7.82 2.01
CA PHE A 90 -8.13 7.62 3.16
C PHE A 90 -7.12 6.50 2.90
N GLU A 91 -5.88 6.68 3.31
CA GLU A 91 -4.82 5.70 3.08
C GLU A 91 -4.04 5.42 4.37
N TYR A 92 -3.86 4.14 4.68
CA TYR A 92 -2.93 3.66 5.67
C TYR A 92 -1.65 3.14 4.99
N GLY A 93 -0.54 3.84 5.20
CA GLY A 93 0.76 3.55 4.59
C GLY A 93 0.99 4.37 3.33
N ALA A 94 1.54 5.58 3.52
CA ALA A 94 1.82 6.51 2.45
C ALA A 94 2.90 5.99 1.48
N GLY A 95 2.79 6.39 0.22
CA GLY A 95 3.77 6.00 -0.80
C GLY A 95 3.46 6.54 -2.21
N ALA A 96 3.85 5.81 -3.22
CA ALA A 96 3.49 6.12 -4.61
C ALA A 96 1.96 6.07 -4.83
N SER A 97 1.25 5.23 -4.07
CA SER A 97 -0.20 5.13 -4.05
C SER A 97 -0.88 6.43 -3.61
N THR A 98 -0.29 7.19 -2.69
CA THR A 98 -0.78 8.51 -2.26
C THR A 98 -0.87 9.46 -3.45
N ILE A 99 0.20 9.54 -4.25
CA ILE A 99 0.26 10.42 -5.42
C ILE A 99 -0.66 9.89 -6.54
N TRP A 100 -0.67 8.57 -6.74
CA TRP A 100 -1.55 7.93 -7.71
C TRP A 100 -3.03 8.21 -7.41
N ALA A 101 -3.45 8.09 -6.15
CA ALA A 101 -4.80 8.41 -5.69
C ALA A 101 -5.08 9.91 -5.82
N ALA A 102 -4.13 10.77 -5.45
CA ALA A 102 -4.30 12.23 -5.52
C ALA A 102 -4.43 12.76 -6.96
N ARG A 103 -3.93 12.05 -7.95
CA ARG A 103 -4.15 12.37 -9.37
C ARG A 103 -5.58 12.03 -9.86
N ARG A 104 -6.37 11.27 -9.08
CA ARG A 104 -7.63 10.63 -9.50
C ARG A 104 -8.82 10.93 -8.59
N SER A 105 -8.62 11.62 -7.48
CA SER A 105 -9.64 11.83 -6.46
C SER A 105 -9.83 13.31 -6.13
N ALA A 106 -10.83 13.64 -5.28
CA ALA A 106 -11.09 15.00 -4.83
C ALA A 106 -10.20 15.41 -3.66
N SER A 107 -9.85 14.46 -2.78
CA SER A 107 -8.94 14.67 -1.65
C SER A 107 -8.35 13.35 -1.17
N VAL A 108 -7.13 13.38 -0.64
CA VAL A 108 -6.48 12.25 0.00
C VAL A 108 -6.05 12.64 1.41
N THR A 109 -6.43 11.82 2.40
CA THR A 109 -5.81 11.82 3.72
C THR A 109 -4.98 10.54 3.82
N SER A 110 -3.68 10.64 4.04
CA SER A 110 -2.78 9.49 4.15
C SER A 110 -2.03 9.53 5.47
N VAL A 111 -1.95 8.38 6.16
CA VAL A 111 -1.24 8.26 7.43
C VAL A 111 -0.02 7.35 7.29
N GLU A 112 1.12 7.81 7.82
CA GLU A 112 2.38 7.09 7.84
C GLU A 112 2.90 6.97 9.28
N HIS A 113 3.59 5.87 9.60
CA HIS A 113 4.13 5.62 10.94
C HIS A 113 5.65 5.85 11.04
N ASP A 114 6.36 5.76 9.92
CA ASP A 114 7.81 5.92 9.82
C ASP A 114 8.13 7.36 9.44
N ALA A 115 8.85 8.07 10.33
CA ALA A 115 9.12 9.50 10.16
C ALA A 115 10.04 9.78 8.95
N ASP A 116 11.04 8.91 8.69
CA ASP A 116 11.94 9.09 7.56
C ASP A 116 11.23 8.85 6.23
N TRP A 117 10.35 7.84 6.20
CA TRP A 117 9.53 7.57 5.04
C TRP A 117 8.48 8.66 4.81
N TYR A 118 7.83 9.13 5.87
CA TYR A 118 6.92 10.27 5.83
C TYR A 118 7.58 11.50 5.18
N ALA A 119 8.78 11.88 5.62
CA ALA A 119 9.50 13.03 5.07
C ALA A 119 9.77 12.87 3.56
N ARG A 120 10.16 11.66 3.12
CA ARG A 120 10.36 11.36 1.70
C ARG A 120 9.07 11.47 0.88
N VAL A 121 7.96 10.93 1.37
CA VAL A 121 6.67 11.02 0.67
C VAL A 121 6.20 12.45 0.63
N LEU A 122 6.34 13.21 1.73
CA LEU A 122 5.96 14.62 1.79
C LEU A 122 6.67 15.45 0.72
N GLU A 123 7.99 15.27 0.57
CA GLU A 123 8.78 15.94 -0.48
C GLU A 123 8.24 15.63 -1.88
N ARG A 124 7.88 14.36 -2.17
CA ARG A 124 7.32 13.97 -3.47
C ARG A 124 5.93 14.54 -3.70
N VAL A 125 5.09 14.57 -2.68
CA VAL A 125 3.75 15.19 -2.76
C VAL A 125 3.87 16.69 -3.06
N GLN A 126 4.75 17.40 -2.36
CA GLN A 126 5.00 18.83 -2.57
C GLN A 126 5.56 19.14 -3.98
N GLY A 127 6.27 18.20 -4.58
CA GLY A 127 6.78 18.33 -5.95
C GLY A 127 5.76 18.09 -7.05
N GLN A 128 4.50 17.67 -6.74
CA GLN A 128 3.46 17.44 -7.75
C GLN A 128 2.62 18.69 -7.97
N THR A 129 2.27 18.95 -9.22
CA THR A 129 1.44 20.12 -9.61
C THR A 129 0.00 19.77 -9.96
N ASN A 130 -0.24 18.53 -10.39
CA ASN A 130 -1.53 18.09 -10.93
C ASN A 130 -2.16 17.01 -10.03
N ILE A 131 -2.32 17.33 -8.74
CA ILE A 131 -2.96 16.46 -7.76
C ILE A 131 -3.99 17.23 -6.94
N CYS A 132 -4.95 16.52 -6.36
CA CYS A 132 -5.87 17.10 -5.38
C CYS A 132 -5.15 17.42 -4.06
N PRO A 133 -5.79 18.13 -3.10
CA PRO A 133 -5.24 18.33 -1.77
C PRO A 133 -4.91 17.01 -1.08
N VAL A 134 -3.69 16.91 -0.52
CA VAL A 134 -3.20 15.76 0.25
C VAL A 134 -2.91 16.20 1.67
N ASP A 135 -3.61 15.58 2.64
CA ASP A 135 -3.35 15.70 4.08
C ASP A 135 -2.51 14.49 4.51
N LEU A 136 -1.19 14.66 4.56
CA LEU A 136 -0.27 13.62 4.97
C LEU A 136 0.01 13.73 6.48
N ARG A 137 -0.29 12.68 7.25
CA ARG A 137 -0.19 12.63 8.70
C ARG A 137 0.88 11.67 9.17
N LEU A 138 1.64 12.07 10.18
CA LEU A 138 2.58 11.21 10.85
C LEU A 138 1.95 10.67 12.14
N ALA A 139 1.83 9.35 12.26
CA ALA A 139 1.33 8.66 13.45
C ALA A 139 2.31 7.54 13.86
N PRO A 140 3.38 7.87 14.59
CA PRO A 140 4.38 6.89 15.00
C PRO A 140 3.79 5.82 15.92
N ALA A 141 4.35 4.61 15.83
CA ALA A 141 4.03 3.55 16.78
C ALA A 141 4.64 3.87 18.17
N SER A 142 3.91 3.51 19.22
CA SER A 142 4.36 3.59 20.61
C SER A 142 4.90 2.23 21.11
N ASN A 143 5.61 2.24 22.25
CA ASN A 143 5.98 0.98 22.89
C ASN A 143 4.74 0.28 23.48
N ALA A 144 4.62 -1.03 23.28
CA ALA A 144 3.49 -1.79 23.82
C ALA A 144 3.41 -1.79 25.37
N LYS A 145 4.53 -1.51 26.04
CA LYS A 145 4.58 -1.41 27.52
C LYS A 145 3.80 -0.21 28.05
N ASP A 146 3.63 0.82 27.24
CA ASP A 146 2.92 2.05 27.61
C ASP A 146 1.39 1.90 27.48
N VAL A 147 0.92 0.77 26.95
CA VAL A 147 -0.51 0.50 26.71
C VAL A 147 -0.87 -0.84 27.33
N ALA A 148 -1.18 -0.81 28.62
CA ALA A 148 -1.31 -1.97 29.50
C ALA A 148 -2.38 -3.03 29.12
N LEU A 149 -3.20 -2.83 28.08
CA LEU A 149 -4.26 -3.74 27.63
C LEU A 149 -4.54 -3.64 26.12
N SER A 150 -3.50 -3.59 25.28
CA SER A 150 -3.72 -3.49 23.84
C SER A 150 -4.22 -4.80 23.26
N ASP A 151 -5.35 -4.73 22.57
CA ASP A 151 -5.81 -5.82 21.71
C ASP A 151 -4.66 -6.19 20.73
N PRO A 152 -4.32 -7.48 20.64
CA PRO A 152 -3.21 -7.96 19.79
C PRO A 152 -3.25 -7.51 18.34
N ILE A 153 -4.41 -7.14 17.80
CA ILE A 153 -4.55 -6.65 16.42
C ILE A 153 -3.81 -5.32 16.16
N TYR A 154 -3.59 -4.51 17.22
CA TYR A 154 -2.83 -3.26 17.13
C TYR A 154 -1.32 -3.47 17.22
N LEU A 155 -0.88 -4.68 17.59
CA LEU A 155 0.53 -4.98 17.73
C LEU A 155 1.14 -5.44 16.41
N SER A 156 2.36 -5.01 16.13
CA SER A 156 3.07 -5.48 14.96
C SER A 156 3.56 -6.92 15.15
N GLN A 157 3.21 -7.77 14.19
CA GLN A 157 3.73 -9.13 14.10
C GLN A 157 5.04 -9.21 13.30
N LYS A 158 5.50 -8.08 12.73
CA LYS A 158 6.73 -8.03 11.96
C LYS A 158 7.93 -8.00 12.91
N GLN A 159 8.93 -8.82 12.67
CA GLN A 159 10.04 -9.08 13.59
C GLN A 159 10.83 -7.81 13.98
N ASP A 160 11.03 -6.89 13.04
CA ASP A 160 11.73 -5.60 13.24
C ASP A 160 10.88 -4.56 13.99
N MET A 161 9.57 -4.80 14.17
CA MET A 161 8.63 -3.92 14.86
C MET A 161 7.87 -4.64 15.98
N ARG A 162 8.39 -5.79 16.42
CA ARG A 162 7.74 -6.59 17.47
C ARG A 162 7.69 -5.80 18.78
N GLY A 163 6.51 -5.75 19.41
CA GLY A 163 6.29 -4.99 20.66
C GLY A 163 5.98 -3.51 20.43
N LEU A 164 5.81 -3.06 19.20
CA LEU A 164 5.27 -1.74 18.90
C LEU A 164 3.75 -1.80 18.75
N ASN A 165 3.10 -0.78 19.29
CA ASN A 165 1.66 -0.58 19.25
C ASN A 165 1.28 0.48 18.23
N PHE A 166 0.30 0.18 17.40
CA PHE A 166 -0.19 1.00 16.30
C PHE A 166 -1.61 1.53 16.54
N THR A 167 -2.07 1.64 17.79
CA THR A 167 -3.42 2.15 18.09
C THR A 167 -3.63 3.54 17.52
N SER A 168 -2.72 4.49 17.79
CA SER A 168 -2.81 5.86 17.27
C SER A 168 -2.86 5.89 15.74
N TYR A 169 -2.04 5.04 15.08
CA TYR A 169 -2.01 4.91 13.63
C TYR A 169 -3.34 4.37 13.07
N ALA A 170 -3.87 3.31 13.64
CA ALA A 170 -5.10 2.69 13.16
C ALA A 170 -6.33 3.59 13.40
N SER A 171 -6.36 4.37 14.51
CA SER A 171 -7.45 5.28 14.85
C SER A 171 -7.38 6.65 14.14
N GLU A 172 -6.36 6.92 13.31
CA GLU A 172 -6.26 8.21 12.60
C GLU A 172 -7.50 8.51 11.72
N ILE A 173 -8.10 7.50 11.14
CA ILE A 173 -9.31 7.64 10.33
C ILE A 173 -10.50 8.17 11.16
N ASP A 174 -10.52 7.92 12.46
CA ASP A 174 -11.64 8.32 13.34
C ASP A 174 -11.59 9.81 13.70
N LYS A 175 -10.43 10.46 13.51
CA LYS A 175 -10.23 11.88 13.80
C LYS A 175 -10.87 12.80 12.78
N ALA A 176 -11.25 12.29 11.62
CA ALA A 176 -11.91 13.08 10.58
C ALA A 176 -13.43 12.92 10.66
N ASP A 177 -14.14 13.97 10.29
CA ASP A 177 -15.59 13.92 10.14
C ASP A 177 -16.00 13.23 8.84
N GLY A 178 -17.15 12.53 8.87
CA GLY A 178 -17.72 11.87 7.71
C GLY A 178 -17.07 10.55 7.34
N SER A 179 -17.34 10.08 6.14
CA SER A 179 -16.89 8.79 5.58
C SER A 179 -16.02 8.99 4.34
N TYR A 180 -15.43 7.91 3.85
CA TYR A 180 -14.54 7.89 2.70
C TYR A 180 -15.08 6.97 1.61
N ASP A 181 -14.95 7.39 0.36
CA ASP A 181 -15.36 6.58 -0.80
C ASP A 181 -14.36 5.47 -1.11
N LEU A 182 -13.09 5.73 -0.87
CA LEU A 182 -12.01 4.76 -1.02
C LEU A 182 -11.15 4.76 0.24
N ILE A 183 -10.93 3.58 0.83
CA ILE A 183 -9.98 3.41 1.92
C ILE A 183 -8.91 2.41 1.49
N ILE A 184 -7.62 2.80 1.62
CA ILE A 184 -6.49 1.99 1.24
C ILE A 184 -5.80 1.47 2.50
N ILE A 185 -5.60 0.15 2.61
CA ILE A 185 -4.94 -0.51 3.74
C ILE A 185 -3.70 -1.23 3.24
N ASP A 186 -2.57 -0.51 3.20
CA ASP A 186 -1.28 -1.03 2.74
C ASP A 186 -0.13 -0.82 3.75
N GLY A 187 -0.44 -0.33 4.95
CA GLY A 187 0.55 -0.04 5.99
C GLY A 187 0.76 -1.14 7.03
N ARG A 188 0.74 -0.75 8.31
CA ARG A 188 0.92 -1.61 9.48
C ARG A 188 -0.42 -1.87 10.18
N ALA A 189 -0.42 -2.87 11.11
CA ALA A 189 -1.59 -3.24 11.90
C ALA A 189 -2.89 -3.32 11.05
N ARG A 190 -2.80 -3.91 9.85
CA ARG A 190 -3.87 -3.90 8.84
C ARG A 190 -5.21 -4.46 9.35
N GLN A 191 -5.19 -5.38 10.32
CA GLN A 191 -6.39 -5.91 10.95
C GLN A 191 -7.11 -4.82 11.76
N ALA A 192 -6.36 -4.06 12.57
CA ALA A 192 -6.90 -2.91 13.31
C ALA A 192 -7.38 -1.82 12.35
N CYS A 193 -6.59 -1.49 11.32
CA CYS A 193 -6.98 -0.53 10.30
C CYS A 193 -8.31 -0.92 9.62
N LEU A 194 -8.51 -2.21 9.32
CA LEU A 194 -9.75 -2.70 8.72
C LEU A 194 -10.96 -2.52 9.66
N ARG A 195 -10.79 -2.79 10.98
CA ARG A 195 -11.84 -2.59 11.99
C ARG A 195 -12.32 -1.13 12.03
N HIS A 196 -11.39 -0.17 12.00
CA HIS A 196 -11.73 1.26 11.96
C HIS A 196 -12.31 1.65 10.59
N ALA A 197 -11.70 1.19 9.50
CA ALA A 197 -12.08 1.53 8.13
C ALA A 197 -13.51 1.09 7.79
N ALA A 198 -13.95 -0.09 8.25
CA ALA A 198 -15.29 -0.61 7.97
C ALA A 198 -16.40 0.34 8.44
N ASN A 199 -16.20 1.04 9.57
CA ASN A 199 -17.16 2.01 10.12
C ASN A 199 -17.09 3.39 9.43
N ARG A 200 -16.12 3.61 8.57
CA ARG A 200 -15.87 4.90 7.90
C ARG A 200 -16.05 4.82 6.39
N LEU A 201 -16.56 3.70 5.89
CA LEU A 201 -16.81 3.51 4.47
C LEU A 201 -18.13 4.16 4.06
N SER A 202 -18.09 4.99 3.02
CA SER A 202 -19.28 5.62 2.43
C SER A 202 -20.19 4.56 1.76
N PRO A 203 -21.50 4.80 1.66
CA PRO A 203 -22.36 3.98 0.83
C PRO A 203 -21.84 3.88 -0.61
N GLY A 204 -21.70 2.66 -1.10
CA GLY A 204 -21.10 2.38 -2.42
C GLY A 204 -19.59 2.62 -2.52
N GLY A 205 -18.93 2.86 -1.40
CA GLY A 205 -17.47 2.94 -1.31
C GLY A 205 -16.79 1.57 -1.32
N MET A 206 -15.45 1.58 -1.35
CA MET A 206 -14.65 0.36 -1.30
C MET A 206 -13.40 0.50 -0.44
N ILE A 207 -12.93 -0.63 0.09
CA ILE A 207 -11.65 -0.75 0.78
C ILE A 207 -10.70 -1.59 -0.08
N VAL A 208 -9.50 -1.07 -0.34
CA VAL A 208 -8.38 -1.84 -0.89
C VAL A 208 -7.58 -2.43 0.27
N PHE A 209 -7.50 -3.74 0.32
CA PHE A 209 -6.71 -4.43 1.34
C PHE A 209 -5.57 -5.20 0.66
N ASP A 210 -4.35 -4.67 0.74
CA ASP A 210 -3.21 -5.28 0.06
C ASP A 210 -2.59 -6.45 0.83
N ASN A 211 -1.95 -7.39 0.11
CA ASN A 211 -1.38 -8.67 0.56
C ASN A 211 -2.40 -9.56 1.32
N SER A 212 -3.65 -9.56 0.90
CA SER A 212 -4.78 -10.22 1.57
C SER A 212 -4.64 -11.73 1.68
N LYS A 213 -3.82 -12.38 0.83
CA LYS A 213 -3.58 -13.84 0.89
C LYS A 213 -2.88 -14.31 2.16
N ARG A 214 -2.27 -13.41 2.96
CA ARG A 214 -1.55 -13.78 4.18
C ARG A 214 -2.51 -14.33 5.22
N ALA A 215 -2.22 -15.54 5.74
CA ALA A 215 -3.11 -16.27 6.66
C ALA A 215 -3.60 -15.41 7.85
N ARG A 216 -2.72 -14.56 8.39
CA ARG A 216 -3.03 -13.66 9.51
C ARG A 216 -4.13 -12.63 9.25
N TYR A 217 -4.47 -12.36 7.97
CA TYR A 217 -5.51 -11.39 7.62
C TYR A 217 -6.86 -12.02 7.31
N ARG A 218 -6.92 -13.36 7.13
CA ARG A 218 -8.14 -14.05 6.70
C ARG A 218 -9.29 -13.88 7.68
N GLU A 219 -9.00 -14.01 8.98
CA GLU A 219 -9.99 -13.87 10.05
C GLU A 219 -10.56 -12.45 10.07
N ALA A 220 -9.73 -11.42 10.15
CA ALA A 220 -10.18 -10.02 10.15
C ALA A 220 -10.99 -9.64 8.90
N ILE A 221 -10.60 -10.16 7.72
CA ILE A 221 -11.35 -9.95 6.48
C ILE A 221 -12.71 -10.65 6.55
N SER A 222 -12.77 -11.89 7.05
CA SER A 222 -14.01 -12.65 7.21
C SER A 222 -14.96 -12.01 8.22
N GLU A 223 -14.41 -11.49 9.32
CA GLU A 223 -15.17 -10.85 10.40
C GLU A 223 -15.60 -9.41 10.09
N SER A 224 -15.05 -8.80 9.06
CA SER A 224 -15.37 -7.41 8.67
C SER A 224 -16.84 -7.21 8.27
N GLY A 225 -17.57 -8.28 7.95
CA GLY A 225 -18.94 -8.19 7.44
C GLY A 225 -19.05 -7.55 6.06
N LEU A 226 -17.95 -7.47 5.31
CA LEU A 226 -17.90 -6.89 3.97
C LEU A 226 -17.86 -7.97 2.89
N SER A 227 -18.42 -7.69 1.73
CA SER A 227 -18.25 -8.50 0.52
C SER A 227 -16.81 -8.41 0.03
N VAL A 228 -16.19 -9.52 -0.36
CA VAL A 228 -14.77 -9.61 -0.72
C VAL A 228 -14.60 -10.04 -2.17
N LYS A 229 -14.02 -9.17 -2.99
CA LYS A 229 -13.50 -9.50 -4.32
C LYS A 229 -12.00 -9.67 -4.24
N ARG A 230 -11.49 -10.89 -4.40
CA ARG A 230 -10.05 -11.16 -4.45
C ARG A 230 -9.50 -10.87 -5.84
N CYS A 231 -8.39 -10.19 -5.89
CA CYS A 231 -7.65 -9.84 -7.10
C CYS A 231 -6.23 -10.42 -7.02
N PRO A 232 -6.05 -11.75 -7.26
CA PRO A 232 -4.72 -12.34 -7.34
C PRO A 232 -4.07 -12.00 -8.66
N GLY A 233 -2.75 -11.80 -8.67
CA GLY A 233 -2.04 -11.56 -9.93
C GLY A 233 -0.68 -10.89 -9.77
N LEU A 234 -0.14 -10.43 -10.90
CA LEU A 234 1.11 -9.69 -10.92
C LEU A 234 0.94 -8.33 -10.24
N THR A 235 1.99 -7.92 -9.55
CA THR A 235 2.11 -6.63 -8.86
C THR A 235 3.27 -5.86 -9.49
N PRO A 236 3.17 -4.55 -9.74
CA PRO A 236 4.30 -3.73 -10.15
C PRO A 236 5.50 -3.94 -9.24
N SER A 237 6.70 -3.98 -9.81
CA SER A 237 7.98 -4.13 -9.11
C SER A 237 8.20 -5.46 -8.35
N LEU A 238 7.27 -6.41 -8.42
CA LEU A 238 7.44 -7.74 -7.83
C LEU A 238 7.55 -8.82 -8.90
N PRO A 239 8.52 -9.74 -8.79
CA PRO A 239 8.71 -10.84 -9.77
C PRO A 239 7.79 -12.05 -9.52
N TYR A 240 6.94 -11.96 -8.52
CA TYR A 240 6.02 -13.01 -8.11
C TYR A 240 4.60 -12.44 -7.91
N PRO A 241 3.56 -13.25 -8.09
CA PRO A 241 2.19 -12.81 -7.88
C PRO A 241 1.88 -12.62 -6.39
N ASP A 242 1.03 -11.64 -6.11
CA ASP A 242 0.45 -11.41 -4.80
C ASP A 242 -1.09 -11.36 -4.89
N GLU A 243 -1.76 -10.91 -3.86
CA GLU A 243 -3.21 -10.74 -3.83
C GLU A 243 -3.55 -9.43 -3.12
N THR A 244 -4.35 -8.63 -3.79
CA THR A 244 -5.02 -7.47 -3.21
C THR A 244 -6.52 -7.76 -3.21
N SER A 245 -7.23 -7.50 -2.11
CA SER A 245 -8.69 -7.66 -2.04
C SER A 245 -9.40 -6.31 -2.07
N ILE A 246 -10.53 -6.26 -2.76
CA ILE A 246 -11.47 -5.15 -2.73
C ILE A 246 -12.64 -5.58 -1.84
N LEU A 247 -12.90 -4.80 -0.79
CA LEU A 247 -14.00 -5.04 0.15
C LEU A 247 -15.04 -3.95 -0.02
N THR A 248 -16.31 -4.33 -0.03
CA THR A 248 -17.46 -3.42 -0.18
C THR A 248 -18.55 -3.80 0.81
N ALA A 249 -19.41 -2.84 1.18
CA ALA A 249 -20.61 -3.18 1.93
C ALA A 249 -21.50 -4.14 1.12
N HIS A 250 -22.23 -5.00 1.83
CA HIS A 250 -23.27 -5.79 1.19
C HIS A 250 -24.34 -4.86 0.63
N THR A 251 -24.71 -5.03 -0.62
CA THR A 251 -25.83 -4.34 -1.27
C THR A 251 -27.16 -4.96 -0.86
#